data_7806a08acb475d76fa508438db099a2c
#
_entry.id   7806a08acb475d76fa508438db099a2c
#
_cell.length_a   1.000
_cell.length_b   1.000
_cell.length_c   1.000
_cell.angle_alpha   90.00
_cell.angle_beta   90.00
_cell.angle_gamma   90.00
#
_symmetry.space_group_name_H-M   'P 1'
#
loop_
_entity.id
_entity.type
_entity.pdbx_description
1 polymer ?
#
loop_
_entity_poly.entity_id
_entity_poly.type
_entity_poly.pdbx_seq_one_letter_code
_entity_poly.pdbx_strand_id
1 'polypeptide(L)'
;MPEHTTSQRPSPSVRRRRRLLAGCVAVVASLALAACGTANGALQPQPGLTASGNASGTTASGTGAPAPSAGSPSGSSSPSSSTPSGSAPAATPPGDAVPASKPATGGPATPKPPAPPRTPAPSKTPVPAKAPSSAPATRPPTTTPAPPAPPAPPATGVSTSVVRSTSSGGRTVALTFDDGPGPATGEVLDLLARYGVKATFCQIGQQAAAQPAMVKRIRAAGHRLCDHTVSHPLPFAPLSHDKAASQISGGRDMIVRAGGPGTEVAWFRAPGGGFTADNQHIAAAEGLRPLGWSVDPRDWSRPGVASIVSTVQSQLRPGGVILMHDGGGDRSQTVAALKQLLPWLIAQGYRFDLPAR
;
A
#
# COMPACT_ATOMS: atom_id res chain seq x y z
N MET A 1 -57.36 -31.12 -50.00
CA MET A 1 -57.09 -30.39 -48.74
C MET A 1 -56.89 -31.44 -47.68
N PRO A 2 -55.64 -31.86 -47.30
CA PRO A 2 -55.41 -32.61 -46.08
C PRO A 2 -54.74 -31.70 -45.01
N GLU A 3 -55.28 -31.81 -43.82
CA GLU A 3 -54.85 -31.14 -42.64
C GLU A 3 -53.53 -31.71 -42.14
N HIS A 4 -52.57 -30.82 -41.89
CA HIS A 4 -51.30 -31.17 -41.21
C HIS A 4 -51.46 -31.07 -39.68
N THR A 5 -51.56 -32.20 -39.04
CA THR A 5 -51.53 -32.37 -37.58
C THR A 5 -50.08 -32.29 -37.11
N THR A 6 -49.71 -31.22 -36.38
CA THR A 6 -48.38 -31.07 -35.78
C THR A 6 -48.36 -31.75 -34.41
N SER A 7 -47.64 -32.85 -34.31
CA SER A 7 -47.38 -33.60 -33.11
C SER A 7 -46.36 -32.88 -32.25
N GLN A 8 -46.76 -32.39 -31.07
CA GLN A 8 -45.85 -31.88 -30.01
C GLN A 8 -45.29 -33.06 -29.20
N ARG A 9 -43.99 -33.17 -29.17
CA ARG A 9 -43.27 -34.08 -28.27
C ARG A 9 -43.14 -33.45 -26.87
N PRO A 10 -43.35 -34.16 -25.77
CA PRO A 10 -43.14 -33.67 -24.41
C PRO A 10 -41.64 -33.74 -24.02
N SER A 11 -41.15 -32.69 -23.34
CA SER A 11 -39.83 -32.59 -22.73
C SER A 11 -39.64 -33.54 -21.56
N PRO A 12 -38.45 -34.11 -21.31
CA PRO A 12 -38.20 -34.99 -20.19
C PRO A 12 -37.98 -34.22 -18.91
N SER A 13 -38.74 -34.55 -17.88
CA SER A 13 -38.65 -34.11 -16.51
C SER A 13 -37.34 -34.60 -15.85
N VAL A 14 -36.52 -33.67 -15.40
CA VAL A 14 -35.31 -33.93 -14.60
C VAL A 14 -35.72 -34.34 -13.21
N ARG A 15 -35.61 -35.62 -12.88
CA ARG A 15 -35.79 -36.19 -11.55
C ARG A 15 -34.63 -35.72 -10.63
N ARG A 16 -34.90 -34.86 -9.67
CA ARG A 16 -34.01 -34.57 -8.53
C ARG A 16 -33.87 -35.86 -7.68
N ARG A 17 -32.70 -36.47 -7.71
CA ARG A 17 -32.30 -37.48 -6.72
C ARG A 17 -31.84 -36.76 -5.44
N ARG A 18 -32.67 -36.77 -4.42
CA ARG A 18 -32.28 -36.50 -3.03
C ARG A 18 -31.45 -37.68 -2.56
N ARG A 19 -30.18 -37.50 -2.28
CA ARG A 19 -29.38 -38.41 -1.49
C ARG A 19 -29.44 -37.97 -0.03
N LEU A 20 -30.12 -38.73 0.77
CA LEU A 20 -30.06 -38.75 2.23
C LEU A 20 -28.70 -39.38 2.60
N LEU A 21 -27.84 -38.62 3.25
CA LEU A 21 -26.67 -39.14 3.95
C LEU A 21 -27.01 -39.07 5.45
N ALA A 22 -27.17 -40.24 6.03
CA ALA A 22 -27.35 -40.45 7.46
C ALA A 22 -26.02 -40.14 8.16
N GLY A 23 -26.06 -39.29 9.18
CA GLY A 23 -24.94 -38.97 10.02
C GLY A 23 -24.74 -40.02 11.11
N CYS A 24 -23.50 -40.43 11.32
CA CYS A 24 -23.06 -41.10 12.54
C CYS A 24 -22.55 -40.05 13.51
N VAL A 25 -23.26 -39.90 14.62
CA VAL A 25 -22.84 -39.15 15.80
C VAL A 25 -21.97 -40.10 16.64
N ALA A 26 -20.66 -39.82 16.77
CA ALA A 26 -19.82 -40.45 17.77
C ALA A 26 -19.71 -39.51 18.98
N VAL A 27 -20.32 -39.94 20.07
CA VAL A 27 -20.16 -39.32 21.38
C VAL A 27 -18.91 -39.89 22.03
N VAL A 28 -17.91 -39.03 22.29
CA VAL A 28 -16.79 -39.36 23.15
C VAL A 28 -17.00 -38.67 24.49
N ALA A 29 -17.31 -39.46 25.48
CA ALA A 29 -17.35 -39.06 26.86
C ALA A 29 -15.95 -38.99 27.44
N SER A 30 -15.54 -37.83 27.93
CA SER A 30 -14.27 -37.68 28.68
C SER A 30 -14.59 -37.62 30.16
N LEU A 31 -14.05 -38.58 30.91
CA LEU A 31 -14.07 -38.66 32.36
C LEU A 31 -13.22 -37.53 32.96
N ALA A 32 -13.82 -36.80 33.88
CA ALA A 32 -13.13 -35.94 34.83
C ALA A 32 -12.69 -36.76 36.04
N LEU A 33 -11.40 -36.77 36.36
CA LEU A 33 -10.93 -37.18 37.69
C LEU A 33 -10.67 -35.96 38.53
N ALA A 34 -11.44 -35.82 39.58
CA ALA A 34 -11.19 -34.90 40.67
C ALA A 34 -10.18 -35.54 41.64
N ALA A 35 -9.17 -34.78 42.02
CA ALA A 35 -8.33 -35.08 43.19
C ALA A 35 -8.39 -33.89 44.13
N CYS A 36 -9.00 -34.11 45.27
CA CYS A 36 -9.00 -33.24 46.46
C CYS A 36 -7.61 -33.31 47.13
N GLY A 37 -7.12 -32.19 47.58
CA GLY A 37 -5.99 -32.05 48.51
C GLY A 37 -6.15 -30.79 49.31
N THR A 38 -6.55 -30.97 50.55
CA THR A 38 -6.72 -30.04 51.67
C THR A 38 -5.36 -29.52 52.15
N ALA A 39 -5.21 -28.29 52.56
CA ALA A 39 -5.59 -27.43 53.66
C ALA A 39 -4.40 -26.72 54.32
N ASN A 40 -4.67 -25.53 54.83
CA ASN A 40 -4.03 -24.78 55.91
C ASN A 40 -2.70 -24.11 55.62
N GLY A 41 -2.46 -22.87 55.97
CA GLY A 41 -3.03 -21.94 56.92
C GLY A 41 -2.33 -20.60 56.81
N ALA A 42 -3.07 -19.60 57.08
CA ALA A 42 -2.94 -18.43 57.91
C ALA A 42 -1.60 -17.69 58.00
N LEU A 43 -1.59 -16.42 57.73
CA LEU A 43 -1.53 -15.23 58.60
C LEU A 43 -0.81 -14.08 57.89
N GLN A 44 -1.57 -13.05 57.65
CA GLN A 44 -1.06 -11.66 57.61
C GLN A 44 -0.71 -11.21 59.05
N PRO A 45 0.13 -10.16 59.24
CA PRO A 45 -0.41 -8.79 59.14
C PRO A 45 0.55 -7.72 58.57
N GLN A 46 -0.02 -6.68 58.04
CA GLN A 46 0.48 -5.30 58.08
C GLN A 46 0.26 -4.73 59.46
N PRO A 47 0.84 -3.64 59.97
CA PRO A 47 0.99 -2.31 59.35
C PRO A 47 2.20 -1.49 59.84
N GLY A 48 2.31 -0.21 59.38
CA GLY A 48 3.04 0.83 60.07
C GLY A 48 3.73 1.84 59.15
N LEU A 49 3.18 2.83 58.88
CA LEU A 49 3.19 4.30 58.93
C LEU A 49 4.44 4.97 59.56
N THR A 50 4.67 6.17 58.98
CA THR A 50 5.36 7.40 59.52
C THR A 50 6.86 7.49 59.22
N ALA A 51 7.31 8.51 58.62
CA ALA A 51 7.28 9.96 58.63
C ALA A 51 8.70 10.51 58.56
N SER A 52 8.88 11.50 57.72
CA SER A 52 9.73 12.70 57.83
C SER A 52 11.13 12.62 58.46
N GLY A 53 12.05 13.27 57.79
CA GLY A 53 13.28 13.76 58.36
C GLY A 53 14.24 14.36 57.34
N ASN A 54 14.12 15.63 57.21
CA ASN A 54 15.05 16.56 56.53
C ASN A 54 16.37 16.62 57.33
N ALA A 55 17.54 16.68 56.64
CA ALA A 55 18.61 17.58 57.05
C ALA A 55 19.88 17.47 56.19
N SER A 56 20.30 18.57 55.77
CA SER A 56 21.54 19.09 55.24
C SER A 56 22.84 18.63 55.94
N GLY A 57 23.95 18.68 55.20
CA GLY A 57 25.29 18.77 55.83
C GLY A 57 26.40 18.21 54.91
N THR A 58 27.01 18.98 54.08
CA THR A 58 28.34 19.60 54.09
C THR A 58 29.58 18.66 54.10
N THR A 59 30.38 18.84 53.04
CA THR A 59 31.86 18.88 52.90
C THR A 59 32.72 17.72 53.39
N ALA A 60 33.60 17.20 52.54
CA ALA A 60 35.05 17.44 52.54
C ALA A 60 35.85 16.50 51.65
N SER A 61 36.63 17.07 50.82
CA SER A 61 37.94 16.79 50.25
C SER A 61 38.69 15.53 50.67
N GLY A 62 39.40 14.93 49.71
CA GLY A 62 40.48 13.96 49.98
C GLY A 62 41.00 13.31 48.69
N THR A 63 41.87 13.99 48.01
CA THR A 63 43.17 13.66 47.39
C THR A 63 43.60 12.19 47.37
N GLY A 64 44.12 11.75 46.20
CA GLY A 64 45.05 10.63 46.13
C GLY A 64 45.06 9.90 44.79
N ALA A 65 45.83 10.36 43.83
CA ALA A 65 46.43 9.51 42.78
C ALA A 65 47.67 8.81 43.39
N PRO A 66 48.25 7.75 42.78
CA PRO A 66 48.88 7.79 41.47
C PRO A 66 48.81 6.48 40.66
N ALA A 67 49.15 6.61 39.40
CA ALA A 67 49.54 5.52 38.51
C ALA A 67 50.91 4.95 38.83
N PRO A 68 51.27 3.76 38.29
CA PRO A 68 52.34 3.71 37.29
C PRO A 68 52.01 2.72 36.15
N SER A 69 52.27 3.10 34.91
CA SER A 69 53.47 2.96 34.07
C SER A 69 53.89 1.53 33.69
N ALA A 70 53.94 1.35 32.38
CA ALA A 70 54.95 0.70 31.54
C ALA A 70 54.88 -0.81 31.28
N GLY A 71 54.98 -1.11 29.98
CA GLY A 71 55.39 -2.43 29.49
C GLY A 71 54.99 -2.72 28.06
N SER A 72 55.56 -2.04 27.07
CA SER A 72 55.76 -2.63 25.75
C SER A 72 56.98 -3.55 25.78
N PRO A 73 57.00 -4.61 24.95
CA PRO A 73 58.05 -4.58 23.94
C PRO A 73 57.59 -5.03 22.53
N SER A 74 58.26 -4.42 21.61
CA SER A 74 58.38 -4.67 20.21
C SER A 74 58.80 -6.11 19.85
N GLY A 75 58.35 -6.60 18.74
CA GLY A 75 58.84 -7.82 18.11
C GLY A 75 58.51 -7.82 16.62
N SER A 76 59.39 -7.28 15.85
CA SER A 76 59.52 -7.39 14.37
C SER A 76 59.74 -8.85 13.97
N SER A 77 59.14 -9.26 12.89
CA SER A 77 59.79 -10.08 11.85
C SER A 77 58.87 -10.30 10.67
N SER A 78 59.16 -9.63 9.55
CA SER A 78 58.92 -10.17 8.20
C SER A 78 60.03 -11.18 7.85
N PRO A 79 59.79 -12.18 7.01
CA PRO A 79 60.40 -12.09 5.67
C PRO A 79 59.48 -12.67 4.54
N SER A 80 59.49 -11.89 3.43
CA SER A 80 60.00 -12.25 2.12
C SER A 80 59.48 -13.46 1.35
N SER A 81 58.84 -13.12 0.21
CA SER A 81 59.06 -13.60 -1.15
C SER A 81 58.91 -15.09 -1.50
N SER A 82 58.02 -15.35 -2.44
CA SER A 82 58.35 -16.11 -3.66
C SER A 82 57.23 -15.98 -4.70
N THR A 83 57.53 -15.32 -5.78
CA THR A 83 56.91 -15.49 -7.09
C THR A 83 57.50 -16.76 -7.72
N PRO A 84 56.82 -17.45 -8.62
CA PRO A 84 57.41 -17.56 -9.91
C PRO A 84 56.49 -17.23 -11.09
N SER A 85 57.13 -16.62 -12.03
CA SER A 85 56.85 -16.39 -13.43
C SER A 85 56.37 -17.64 -14.17
N GLY A 86 55.56 -17.39 -15.19
CA GLY A 86 55.23 -18.34 -16.25
C GLY A 86 54.44 -17.63 -17.35
N SER A 87 55.15 -16.95 -18.24
CA SER A 87 55.18 -16.95 -19.70
C SER A 87 53.88 -16.77 -20.47
N ALA A 88 53.80 -15.61 -21.15
CA ALA A 88 53.06 -15.43 -22.41
C ALA A 88 53.81 -16.15 -23.58
N PRO A 89 53.16 -16.32 -24.76
CA PRO A 89 53.56 -15.49 -25.93
C PRO A 89 52.32 -14.93 -26.68
N ALA A 90 52.35 -13.72 -27.04
CA ALA A 90 52.68 -12.96 -28.25
C ALA A 90 52.25 -13.59 -29.59
N ALA A 91 51.39 -12.84 -30.30
CA ALA A 91 51.54 -12.52 -31.73
C ALA A 91 50.45 -11.53 -32.18
N THR A 92 50.78 -10.33 -32.42
CA THR A 92 50.28 -9.44 -33.48
C THR A 92 51.16 -9.66 -34.70
N PRO A 93 50.80 -9.35 -35.96
CA PRO A 93 50.59 -8.02 -36.55
C PRO A 93 49.77 -8.06 -37.87
N PRO A 94 49.93 -7.09 -38.81
CA PRO A 94 49.58 -5.68 -38.86
C PRO A 94 48.76 -5.30 -40.12
N GLY A 95 48.43 -4.01 -40.22
CA GLY A 95 48.07 -3.35 -41.48
C GLY A 95 46.58 -2.99 -41.52
N ASP A 96 46.12 -1.78 -41.80
CA ASP A 96 46.55 -0.74 -42.65
C ASP A 96 45.98 0.60 -42.20
N ALA A 97 46.77 1.61 -42.30
CA ALA A 97 46.39 2.99 -42.09
C ALA A 97 45.60 3.52 -43.28
N VAL A 98 44.49 4.22 -43.02
CA VAL A 98 43.85 5.09 -44.00
C VAL A 98 43.64 6.47 -43.36
N PRO A 99 43.87 7.56 -44.08
CA PRO A 99 44.17 8.87 -43.51
C PRO A 99 42.97 9.66 -43.06
N ALA A 100 43.25 10.53 -42.08
CA ALA A 100 42.33 11.51 -41.54
C ALA A 100 41.79 12.46 -42.62
N SER A 101 40.46 12.54 -42.75
CA SER A 101 39.75 13.59 -43.45
C SER A 101 39.20 14.60 -42.47
N LYS A 102 39.54 15.85 -42.69
CA LYS A 102 39.22 17.07 -41.99
C LYS A 102 37.69 17.30 -41.96
N PRO A 103 37.08 17.77 -40.87
CA PRO A 103 35.64 18.02 -40.83
C PRO A 103 35.28 19.28 -41.59
N ALA A 104 34.32 19.16 -42.50
CA ALA A 104 33.66 20.27 -43.15
C ALA A 104 32.60 20.87 -42.21
N THR A 105 32.75 22.14 -41.95
CA THR A 105 31.77 23.03 -41.34
C THR A 105 30.58 23.23 -42.30
N GLY A 106 29.34 23.01 -41.81
CA GLY A 106 28.15 23.38 -42.56
C GLY A 106 26.95 22.51 -42.18
N GLY A 107 26.40 22.67 -40.98
CA GLY A 107 25.10 22.12 -40.64
C GLY A 107 23.98 23.07 -41.10
N PRO A 108 22.88 22.57 -41.68
CA PRO A 108 21.73 23.41 -42.00
C PRO A 108 21.00 23.83 -40.74
N ALA A 109 20.62 25.11 -40.69
CA ALA A 109 19.83 25.73 -39.66
C ALA A 109 18.47 25.05 -39.55
N THR A 110 18.11 24.61 -38.34
CA THR A 110 16.78 24.18 -38.01
C THR A 110 15.79 25.35 -38.08
N PRO A 111 14.65 25.22 -38.77
CA PRO A 111 13.67 26.28 -38.81
C PRO A 111 12.99 26.43 -37.43
N LYS A 112 12.94 27.68 -36.98
CA LYS A 112 12.23 28.10 -35.74
C LYS A 112 10.74 27.77 -35.87
N PRO A 113 10.09 27.20 -34.85
CA PRO A 113 8.66 26.96 -34.87
C PRO A 113 7.86 28.27 -35.03
N PRO A 114 6.76 28.28 -35.79
CA PRO A 114 5.90 29.46 -35.90
C PRO A 114 5.28 29.82 -34.55
N ALA A 115 5.21 31.13 -34.26
CA ALA A 115 4.56 31.67 -33.09
C ALA A 115 3.06 31.35 -33.11
N PRO A 116 2.44 31.11 -31.92
CA PRO A 116 0.99 30.85 -31.84
C PRO A 116 0.19 32.10 -32.27
N PRO A 117 -0.98 31.92 -32.89
CA PRO A 117 -1.84 33.00 -33.34
C PRO A 117 -2.28 33.86 -32.14
N ARG A 118 -2.15 35.17 -32.29
CA ARG A 118 -2.63 36.15 -31.31
C ARG A 118 -4.15 36.13 -31.29
N THR A 119 -4.75 35.88 -30.14
CA THR A 119 -6.17 36.05 -29.86
C THR A 119 -6.55 37.52 -30.03
N PRO A 120 -7.64 37.86 -30.73
CA PRO A 120 -8.13 39.26 -30.82
C PRO A 120 -8.59 39.78 -29.45
N ALA A 121 -8.25 41.02 -29.14
CA ALA A 121 -8.72 41.71 -27.94
C ALA A 121 -10.24 41.83 -27.96
N PRO A 122 -10.94 41.74 -26.82
CA PRO A 122 -12.36 41.91 -26.76
C PRO A 122 -12.76 43.37 -27.04
N SER A 123 -13.68 43.56 -27.99
CA SER A 123 -14.33 44.83 -28.31
C SER A 123 -15.09 45.36 -27.10
N LYS A 124 -14.89 46.63 -26.82
CA LYS A 124 -15.61 47.35 -25.77
C LYS A 124 -17.08 47.48 -26.15
N THR A 125 -17.95 46.85 -25.39
CA THR A 125 -19.41 47.06 -25.45
C THR A 125 -19.79 48.37 -24.83
N PRO A 126 -20.72 49.18 -25.40
CA PRO A 126 -21.14 50.43 -24.83
C PRO A 126 -21.94 50.22 -23.56
N VAL A 127 -21.71 51.10 -22.58
CA VAL A 127 -22.40 51.16 -21.28
C VAL A 127 -23.83 51.68 -21.51
N PRO A 128 -24.89 50.99 -21.05
CA PRO A 128 -26.23 51.53 -21.06
C PRO A 128 -26.42 52.56 -19.94
N ALA A 129 -27.17 53.60 -20.25
CA ALA A 129 -27.50 54.68 -19.39
C ALA A 129 -28.27 54.24 -18.12
N LYS A 130 -27.98 54.95 -17.03
CA LYS A 130 -28.54 54.86 -15.70
C LYS A 130 -30.06 55.09 -15.70
N ALA A 131 -30.85 54.08 -15.30
CA ALA A 131 -32.28 54.23 -14.99
C ALA A 131 -32.45 54.59 -13.50
N PRO A 132 -33.54 55.29 -13.11
CA PRO A 132 -33.69 55.88 -11.79
C PRO A 132 -33.97 54.86 -10.69
N SER A 133 -33.40 55.17 -9.54
CA SER A 133 -33.47 54.46 -8.27
C SER A 133 -34.90 54.24 -7.80
N SER A 134 -35.34 53.01 -7.70
CA SER A 134 -36.54 52.59 -6.96
C SER A 134 -36.14 52.20 -5.53
N ALA A 135 -36.94 52.57 -4.55
CA ALA A 135 -36.77 52.39 -3.13
C ALA A 135 -36.51 50.93 -2.70
N PRO A 136 -35.84 50.65 -1.56
CA PRO A 136 -35.48 49.33 -1.14
C PRO A 136 -36.69 48.52 -0.68
N ALA A 137 -36.99 47.44 -1.42
CA ALA A 137 -37.90 46.40 -0.94
C ALA A 137 -37.20 45.61 0.15
N THR A 138 -37.80 45.49 1.30
CA THR A 138 -37.41 44.65 2.42
C THR A 138 -37.32 43.20 1.97
N ARG A 139 -36.11 42.67 1.92
CA ARG A 139 -35.81 41.27 1.61
C ARG A 139 -36.30 40.38 2.75
N PRO A 140 -37.07 39.27 2.49
CA PRO A 140 -37.40 38.30 3.52
C PRO A 140 -36.14 37.68 4.09
N PRO A 141 -36.12 37.22 5.37
CA PRO A 141 -34.97 36.57 5.94
C PRO A 141 -34.62 35.31 5.15
N THR A 142 -33.41 35.27 4.63
CA THR A 142 -32.85 34.09 3.97
C THR A 142 -32.63 33.02 5.05
N THR A 143 -33.47 32.01 5.10
CA THR A 143 -33.23 30.81 5.90
C THR A 143 -31.99 30.12 5.34
N THR A 144 -30.91 30.11 6.12
CA THR A 144 -29.71 29.29 5.82
C THR A 144 -30.16 27.82 5.69
N PRO A 145 -29.89 27.16 4.58
CA PRO A 145 -30.21 25.74 4.47
C PRO A 145 -29.54 24.96 5.60
N ALA A 146 -30.29 24.09 6.25
CA ALA A 146 -29.73 23.17 7.24
C ALA A 146 -28.59 22.33 6.62
N PRO A 147 -27.52 22.03 7.38
CA PRO A 147 -26.48 21.13 6.89
C PRO A 147 -27.09 19.81 6.38
N PRO A 148 -26.61 19.23 5.27
CA PRO A 148 -27.12 17.96 4.80
C PRO A 148 -26.98 16.89 5.90
N ALA A 149 -28.01 16.08 6.04
CA ALA A 149 -28.01 14.97 7.00
C ALA A 149 -26.84 14.00 6.70
N PRO A 150 -26.25 13.38 7.74
CA PRO A 150 -25.22 12.37 7.53
C PRO A 150 -25.73 11.25 6.61
N PRO A 151 -24.89 10.74 5.69
CA PRO A 151 -25.28 9.63 4.82
C PRO A 151 -25.78 8.43 5.63
N ALA A 152 -26.80 7.74 5.13
CA ALA A 152 -27.30 6.51 5.75
C ALA A 152 -26.19 5.41 5.76
N PRO A 153 -26.20 4.48 6.74
CA PRO A 153 -25.26 3.35 6.75
C PRO A 153 -25.34 2.54 5.46
N PRO A 154 -24.22 1.99 4.95
CA PRO A 154 -24.22 1.20 3.73
C PRO A 154 -25.07 -0.07 3.89
N ALA A 155 -25.87 -0.38 2.88
CA ALA A 155 -26.74 -1.57 2.83
C ALA A 155 -25.96 -2.90 2.82
N THR A 156 -24.66 -2.87 2.50
CA THR A 156 -23.78 -4.06 2.41
C THR A 156 -23.26 -4.56 3.76
N GLY A 157 -23.45 -3.82 4.85
CA GLY A 157 -22.88 -4.13 6.16
C GLY A 157 -21.36 -3.93 6.26
N VAL A 158 -20.69 -3.44 5.19
CA VAL A 158 -19.29 -3.09 5.23
C VAL A 158 -19.08 -1.80 6.00
N SER A 159 -18.12 -1.80 6.92
CA SER A 159 -17.81 -0.63 7.74
C SER A 159 -17.21 0.50 6.90
N THR A 160 -17.62 1.73 7.17
CA THR A 160 -17.10 2.95 6.53
C THR A 160 -15.77 3.42 7.11
N SER A 161 -15.36 2.93 8.29
CA SER A 161 -14.12 3.38 8.93
C SER A 161 -12.89 2.90 8.17
N VAL A 162 -11.88 3.78 8.06
CA VAL A 162 -10.61 3.48 7.39
C VAL A 162 -9.79 2.50 8.23
N VAL A 163 -9.53 1.30 7.70
CA VAL A 163 -8.68 0.31 8.36
C VAL A 163 -7.20 0.61 8.12
N ARG A 164 -6.37 0.45 9.17
CA ARG A 164 -4.92 0.65 9.14
C ARG A 164 -4.16 -0.48 9.83
N SER A 165 -4.83 -1.59 10.07
CA SER A 165 -4.29 -2.74 10.78
C SER A 165 -4.53 -4.03 10.02
N THR A 166 -3.76 -5.06 10.38
CA THR A 166 -3.92 -6.42 9.87
C THR A 166 -5.13 -7.12 10.47
N SER A 167 -5.61 -8.18 9.79
CA SER A 167 -6.74 -8.98 10.25
C SER A 167 -6.49 -9.69 11.58
N SER A 168 -5.31 -10.31 11.74
CA SER A 168 -5.00 -11.13 12.91
C SER A 168 -4.45 -10.35 14.09
N GLY A 169 -4.01 -9.09 13.89
CA GLY A 169 -3.32 -8.32 14.92
C GLY A 169 -2.00 -8.96 15.37
N GLY A 170 -1.52 -8.62 16.56
CA GLY A 170 -0.26 -9.15 17.10
C GLY A 170 0.95 -8.80 16.23
N ARG A 171 2.02 -9.64 16.25
CA ARG A 171 3.24 -9.40 15.47
C ARG A 171 3.07 -9.78 14.00
N THR A 172 2.11 -9.11 13.35
CA THR A 172 1.81 -9.26 11.92
C THR A 172 2.07 -7.98 11.17
N VAL A 173 2.19 -8.06 9.85
CA VAL A 173 2.38 -6.93 8.93
C VAL A 173 1.66 -7.19 7.63
N ALA A 174 0.97 -6.19 7.10
CA ALA A 174 0.42 -6.21 5.75
C ALA A 174 1.26 -5.35 4.82
N LEU A 175 1.69 -5.94 3.70
CA LEU A 175 2.29 -5.19 2.59
C LEU A 175 1.22 -4.80 1.60
N THR A 176 1.19 -3.54 1.21
CA THR A 176 0.26 -3.01 0.23
C THR A 176 0.98 -2.20 -0.83
N PHE A 177 0.55 -2.33 -2.09
CA PHE A 177 1.17 -1.67 -3.24
C PHE A 177 0.12 -0.92 -4.03
N ASP A 178 0.37 0.35 -4.33
CA ASP A 178 -0.54 1.25 -5.03
C ASP A 178 -0.08 1.54 -6.47
N ASP A 179 -0.99 2.11 -7.28
CA ASP A 179 -0.80 2.63 -8.63
C ASP A 179 -0.57 1.58 -9.73
N GLY A 180 -0.48 0.30 -9.37
CA GLY A 180 -0.27 -0.77 -10.34
C GLY A 180 -1.54 -1.18 -11.12
N PRO A 181 -1.40 -2.18 -12.00
CA PRO A 181 -0.15 -2.80 -12.43
C PRO A 181 0.78 -1.83 -13.15
N GLY A 182 2.07 -1.88 -12.83
CA GLY A 182 3.10 -1.04 -13.43
C GLY A 182 4.35 -1.83 -13.83
N PRO A 183 5.40 -1.18 -14.34
CA PRO A 183 6.63 -1.84 -14.74
C PRO A 183 7.30 -2.66 -13.63
N ALA A 184 7.16 -2.24 -12.37
CA ALA A 184 7.76 -2.93 -11.22
C ALA A 184 6.92 -4.11 -10.69
N THR A 185 5.64 -4.22 -11.06
CA THR A 185 4.72 -5.24 -10.52
C THR A 185 5.27 -6.65 -10.67
N GLY A 186 5.86 -6.95 -11.83
CA GLY A 186 6.45 -8.28 -12.09
C GLY A 186 7.54 -8.64 -11.09
N GLU A 187 8.50 -7.73 -10.85
CA GLU A 187 9.63 -7.96 -9.94
C GLU A 187 9.16 -8.01 -8.47
N VAL A 188 8.17 -7.19 -8.11
CA VAL A 188 7.53 -7.24 -6.77
C VAL A 188 6.91 -8.62 -6.55
N LEU A 189 6.16 -9.16 -7.51
CA LEU A 189 5.55 -10.50 -7.40
C LEU A 189 6.60 -11.59 -7.25
N ASP A 190 7.71 -11.52 -7.99
CA ASP A 190 8.80 -12.50 -7.90
C ASP A 190 9.49 -12.47 -6.54
N LEU A 191 9.67 -11.27 -5.96
CA LEU A 191 10.20 -11.11 -4.61
C LEU A 191 9.24 -11.69 -3.57
N LEU A 192 7.95 -11.36 -3.65
CA LEU A 192 6.95 -11.89 -2.72
C LEU A 192 6.85 -13.41 -2.79
N ALA A 193 6.90 -13.98 -4.00
CA ALA A 193 6.89 -15.43 -4.21
C ALA A 193 8.10 -16.12 -3.59
N ARG A 194 9.30 -15.54 -3.73
CA ARG A 194 10.55 -16.05 -3.14
C ARG A 194 10.47 -16.24 -1.62
N TYR A 195 9.73 -15.35 -0.94
CA TYR A 195 9.56 -15.40 0.51
C TYR A 195 8.22 -16.02 0.95
N GLY A 196 7.40 -16.51 0.00
CA GLY A 196 6.08 -17.07 0.30
C GLY A 196 5.07 -16.06 0.84
N VAL A 197 5.28 -14.77 0.58
CA VAL A 197 4.49 -13.65 1.15
C VAL A 197 3.31 -13.31 0.26
N LYS A 198 2.16 -13.04 0.88
CA LYS A 198 0.98 -12.47 0.19
C LYS A 198 0.84 -11.00 0.55
N ALA A 199 0.34 -10.21 -0.41
CA ALA A 199 0.17 -8.77 -0.30
C ALA A 199 -1.17 -8.33 -0.89
N THR A 200 -1.50 -7.05 -0.73
CA THR A 200 -2.66 -6.41 -1.34
C THR A 200 -2.19 -5.37 -2.36
N PHE A 201 -2.78 -5.41 -3.55
CA PHE A 201 -2.48 -4.49 -4.65
C PHE A 201 -3.67 -3.58 -4.90
N CYS A 202 -3.54 -2.28 -4.59
CA CYS A 202 -4.54 -1.25 -4.84
C CYS A 202 -4.32 -0.69 -6.25
N GLN A 203 -5.10 -1.19 -7.20
CA GLN A 203 -4.88 -0.96 -8.62
C GLN A 203 -5.66 0.24 -9.14
N ILE A 204 -5.04 1.03 -9.99
CA ILE A 204 -5.74 2.01 -10.82
C ILE A 204 -6.49 1.24 -11.91
N GLY A 205 -7.80 1.49 -12.04
CA GLY A 205 -8.67 0.77 -12.98
C GLY A 205 -8.16 0.82 -14.42
N GLN A 206 -7.68 1.97 -14.89
CA GLN A 206 -7.09 2.13 -16.23
C GLN A 206 -5.83 1.28 -16.40
N GLN A 207 -4.96 1.17 -15.38
CA GLN A 207 -3.78 0.32 -15.43
C GLN A 207 -4.16 -1.16 -15.43
N ALA A 208 -5.15 -1.54 -14.63
CA ALA A 208 -5.69 -2.90 -14.62
C ALA A 208 -6.28 -3.29 -15.98
N ALA A 209 -7.06 -2.40 -16.60
CA ALA A 209 -7.65 -2.63 -17.91
C ALA A 209 -6.58 -2.73 -19.02
N ALA A 210 -5.49 -1.96 -18.91
CA ALA A 210 -4.38 -2.01 -19.86
C ALA A 210 -3.52 -3.28 -19.71
N GLN A 211 -3.52 -3.92 -18.52
CA GLN A 211 -2.65 -5.05 -18.20
C GLN A 211 -3.41 -6.24 -17.58
N PRO A 212 -4.46 -6.78 -18.23
CA PRO A 212 -5.30 -7.83 -17.64
C PRO A 212 -4.52 -9.12 -17.33
N ALA A 213 -3.48 -9.42 -18.09
CA ALA A 213 -2.60 -10.57 -17.81
C ALA A 213 -1.89 -10.42 -16.46
N MET A 214 -1.45 -9.20 -16.10
CA MET A 214 -0.80 -8.95 -14.82
C MET A 214 -1.80 -9.02 -13.66
N VAL A 215 -3.02 -8.51 -13.81
CA VAL A 215 -4.09 -8.67 -12.81
C VAL A 215 -4.39 -10.14 -12.53
N LYS A 216 -4.48 -10.97 -13.59
CA LYS A 216 -4.65 -12.42 -13.46
C LYS A 216 -3.46 -13.07 -12.75
N ARG A 217 -2.22 -12.64 -13.05
CA ARG A 217 -1.01 -13.13 -12.38
C ARG A 217 -1.02 -12.80 -10.89
N ILE A 218 -1.38 -11.57 -10.50
CA ILE A 218 -1.52 -11.16 -9.09
C ILE A 218 -2.51 -12.08 -8.36
N ARG A 219 -3.68 -12.31 -8.96
CA ARG A 219 -4.71 -13.22 -8.39
C ARG A 219 -4.23 -14.65 -8.28
N ALA A 220 -3.68 -15.20 -9.37
CA ALA A 220 -3.20 -16.58 -9.42
C ALA A 220 -2.10 -16.85 -8.39
N ALA A 221 -1.28 -15.83 -8.09
CA ALA A 221 -0.29 -15.89 -7.02
C ALA A 221 -0.90 -15.77 -5.61
N GLY A 222 -2.23 -15.62 -5.47
CA GLY A 222 -2.94 -15.57 -4.19
C GLY A 222 -2.87 -14.24 -3.47
N HIS A 223 -2.46 -13.18 -4.15
CA HIS A 223 -2.53 -11.81 -3.62
C HIS A 223 -3.97 -11.28 -3.67
N ARG A 224 -4.23 -10.20 -2.93
CA ARG A 224 -5.53 -9.55 -2.90
C ARG A 224 -5.55 -8.29 -3.74
N LEU A 225 -6.73 -7.96 -4.23
CA LEU A 225 -6.97 -6.76 -5.02
C LEU A 225 -7.73 -5.72 -4.19
N CYS A 226 -7.39 -4.48 -4.43
CA CYS A 226 -7.96 -3.29 -3.83
C CYS A 226 -8.19 -2.27 -4.95
N ASP A 227 -9.25 -1.51 -4.89
CA ASP A 227 -9.56 -0.44 -5.83
C ASP A 227 -8.81 0.84 -5.47
N HIS A 228 -8.20 1.48 -6.47
CA HIS A 228 -7.53 2.77 -6.35
C HIS A 228 -8.08 3.78 -7.36
N THR A 229 -9.39 3.75 -7.60
CA THR A 229 -10.15 4.56 -8.56
C THR A 229 -9.89 4.23 -10.03
N VAL A 230 -10.66 4.84 -10.92
CA VAL A 230 -10.47 4.69 -12.38
C VAL A 230 -9.13 5.23 -12.84
N SER A 231 -8.76 6.45 -12.42
CA SER A 231 -7.67 7.24 -13.02
C SER A 231 -6.76 7.97 -12.03
N HIS A 232 -6.90 7.70 -10.74
CA HIS A 232 -6.09 8.32 -9.67
C HIS A 232 -6.16 9.86 -9.67
N PRO A 233 -7.36 10.49 -9.62
CA PRO A 233 -7.45 11.95 -9.60
C PRO A 233 -6.90 12.54 -8.30
N LEU A 234 -6.08 13.58 -8.41
CA LEU A 234 -5.54 14.34 -7.28
C LEU A 234 -5.89 15.83 -7.41
N PRO A 235 -6.37 16.47 -6.34
CA PRO A 235 -6.76 15.88 -5.07
C PRO A 235 -8.09 15.10 -5.18
N PHE A 236 -8.22 13.99 -4.44
CA PHE A 236 -9.44 13.15 -4.47
C PHE A 236 -10.53 13.67 -3.53
N ALA A 237 -10.13 14.14 -2.34
CA ALA A 237 -11.08 14.56 -1.29
C ALA A 237 -12.15 15.60 -1.71
N PRO A 238 -11.86 16.63 -2.56
CA PRO A 238 -12.84 17.63 -2.93
C PRO A 238 -13.74 17.23 -4.11
N LEU A 239 -13.67 16.01 -4.60
CA LEU A 239 -14.54 15.55 -5.68
C LEU A 239 -16.01 15.57 -5.21
N SER A 240 -16.92 15.94 -6.10
CA SER A 240 -18.36 15.78 -5.82
C SER A 240 -18.73 14.30 -5.67
N HIS A 241 -19.83 14.04 -4.97
CA HIS A 241 -20.36 12.68 -4.76
C HIS A 241 -20.37 11.84 -6.03
N ASP A 242 -21.01 12.36 -7.09
CA ASP A 242 -21.14 11.61 -8.36
C ASP A 242 -19.79 11.31 -9.02
N LYS A 243 -18.84 12.25 -8.94
CA LYS A 243 -17.50 12.04 -9.47
C LYS A 243 -16.73 11.01 -8.64
N ALA A 244 -16.81 11.08 -7.33
CA ALA A 244 -16.19 10.10 -6.44
C ALA A 244 -16.81 8.71 -6.65
N ALA A 245 -18.14 8.61 -6.73
CA ALA A 245 -18.85 7.36 -7.00
C ALA A 245 -18.43 6.75 -8.33
N SER A 246 -18.41 7.54 -9.42
CA SER A 246 -17.95 7.06 -10.73
C SER A 246 -16.50 6.59 -10.73
N GLN A 247 -15.63 7.24 -9.96
CA GLN A 247 -14.22 6.86 -9.84
C GLN A 247 -14.05 5.56 -9.03
N ILE A 248 -14.82 5.34 -7.98
CA ILE A 248 -14.75 4.15 -7.14
C ILE A 248 -15.41 2.96 -7.85
N SER A 249 -16.69 3.06 -8.24
CA SER A 249 -17.39 1.95 -8.88
C SER A 249 -16.75 1.55 -10.21
N GLY A 250 -16.38 2.55 -11.03
CA GLY A 250 -15.69 2.32 -12.31
C GLY A 250 -14.33 1.64 -12.15
N GLY A 251 -13.53 2.05 -11.15
CA GLY A 251 -12.23 1.44 -10.84
C GLY A 251 -12.37 -0.03 -10.48
N ARG A 252 -13.25 -0.33 -9.50
CA ARG A 252 -13.60 -1.70 -9.12
C ARG A 252 -14.00 -2.55 -10.33
N ASP A 253 -14.90 -2.05 -11.16
CA ASP A 253 -15.42 -2.79 -12.31
C ASP A 253 -14.34 -3.06 -13.36
N MET A 254 -13.42 -2.13 -13.58
CA MET A 254 -12.28 -2.33 -14.49
C MET A 254 -11.35 -3.42 -13.95
N ILE A 255 -11.06 -3.43 -12.65
CA ILE A 255 -10.23 -4.45 -12.01
C ILE A 255 -10.90 -5.83 -12.08
N VAL A 256 -12.19 -5.91 -11.78
CA VAL A 256 -12.97 -7.16 -11.84
C VAL A 256 -12.96 -7.72 -13.27
N ARG A 257 -13.21 -6.89 -14.30
CA ARG A 257 -13.15 -7.30 -15.70
C ARG A 257 -11.75 -7.79 -16.10
N ALA A 258 -10.70 -7.05 -15.71
CA ALA A 258 -9.32 -7.42 -16.01
C ALA A 258 -8.91 -8.75 -15.38
N GLY A 259 -9.32 -8.97 -14.14
CA GLY A 259 -9.03 -10.20 -13.41
C GLY A 259 -9.84 -11.42 -13.86
N GLY A 260 -10.99 -11.22 -14.54
CA GLY A 260 -11.88 -12.27 -15.04
C GLY A 260 -12.81 -12.87 -13.97
N PRO A 261 -13.52 -13.95 -14.30
CA PRO A 261 -14.53 -14.55 -13.42
C PRO A 261 -13.99 -14.88 -12.02
N GLY A 262 -14.80 -14.62 -10.99
CA GLY A 262 -14.43 -14.85 -9.58
C GLY A 262 -13.39 -13.88 -9.04
N THR A 263 -13.17 -12.74 -9.70
CA THR A 263 -12.32 -11.67 -9.16
C THR A 263 -13.03 -10.96 -8.02
N GLU A 264 -12.39 -10.95 -6.86
CA GLU A 264 -12.83 -10.24 -5.67
C GLU A 264 -11.95 -9.00 -5.46
N VAL A 265 -12.60 -7.85 -5.28
CA VAL A 265 -11.98 -6.59 -4.82
C VAL A 265 -12.62 -6.28 -3.47
N ALA A 266 -11.82 -6.24 -2.42
CA ALA A 266 -12.34 -6.19 -1.05
C ALA A 266 -12.13 -4.84 -0.38
N TRP A 267 -11.22 -4.02 -0.89
CA TRP A 267 -10.85 -2.73 -0.32
C TRP A 267 -10.89 -1.62 -1.36
N PHE A 268 -11.02 -0.40 -0.85
CA PHE A 268 -10.82 0.84 -1.58
C PHE A 268 -9.77 1.69 -0.86
N ARG A 269 -8.81 2.23 -1.60
CA ARG A 269 -7.87 3.22 -1.10
C ARG A 269 -8.04 4.52 -1.86
N ALA A 270 -8.31 5.61 -1.12
CA ALA A 270 -8.45 6.92 -1.73
C ALA A 270 -7.08 7.45 -2.21
N PRO A 271 -6.97 7.94 -3.47
CA PRO A 271 -5.77 8.60 -3.98
C PRO A 271 -5.23 9.66 -3.03
N GLY A 272 -3.90 9.61 -2.77
CA GLY A 272 -3.24 10.52 -1.84
C GLY A 272 -3.76 10.47 -0.40
N GLY A 273 -4.49 9.42 -0.01
CA GLY A 273 -5.12 9.32 1.31
C GLY A 273 -6.30 10.27 1.50
N GLY A 274 -6.87 10.80 0.42
CA GLY A 274 -7.96 11.78 0.39
C GLY A 274 -9.31 11.22 0.83
N PHE A 275 -9.38 10.59 2.02
CA PHE A 275 -10.61 10.07 2.58
C PHE A 275 -11.53 11.19 3.08
N THR A 276 -12.82 11.08 2.78
CA THR A 276 -13.90 11.88 3.33
C THR A 276 -15.01 10.94 3.80
N ALA A 277 -15.91 11.41 4.67
CA ALA A 277 -17.06 10.61 5.08
C ALA A 277 -17.87 10.14 3.86
N ASP A 278 -18.03 11.00 2.86
CA ASP A 278 -18.76 10.69 1.63
C ASP A 278 -18.12 9.55 0.84
N ASN A 279 -16.84 9.67 0.48
CA ASN A 279 -16.18 8.62 -0.32
C ASN A 279 -15.99 7.29 0.43
N GLN A 280 -15.91 7.34 1.77
CA GLN A 280 -15.93 6.14 2.61
C GLN A 280 -17.29 5.44 2.57
N HIS A 281 -18.39 6.19 2.58
CA HIS A 281 -19.75 5.65 2.44
C HIS A 281 -19.97 5.06 1.05
N ILE A 282 -19.52 5.75 -0.01
CA ILE A 282 -19.58 5.25 -1.38
C ILE A 282 -18.85 3.90 -1.47
N ALA A 283 -17.60 3.85 -0.99
CA ALA A 283 -16.82 2.60 -1.02
C ALA A 283 -17.51 1.48 -0.27
N ALA A 284 -18.02 1.73 0.93
CA ALA A 284 -18.73 0.73 1.73
C ALA A 284 -20.04 0.27 1.06
N ALA A 285 -20.78 1.17 0.40
CA ALA A 285 -21.97 0.82 -0.37
C ALA A 285 -21.64 -0.11 -1.56
N GLU A 286 -20.45 0.04 -2.15
CA GLU A 286 -19.91 -0.83 -3.18
C GLU A 286 -19.30 -2.15 -2.63
N GLY A 287 -19.39 -2.39 -1.33
CA GLY A 287 -18.84 -3.57 -0.67
C GLY A 287 -17.33 -3.49 -0.43
N LEU A 288 -16.72 -2.32 -0.56
CA LEU A 288 -15.29 -2.08 -0.43
C LEU A 288 -14.95 -1.47 0.94
N ARG A 289 -14.10 -2.13 1.72
CA ARG A 289 -13.61 -1.57 2.98
C ARG A 289 -12.59 -0.46 2.72
N PRO A 290 -12.77 0.77 3.25
CA PRO A 290 -11.75 1.81 3.16
C PRO A 290 -10.43 1.36 3.81
N LEU A 291 -9.31 1.41 3.04
CA LEU A 291 -7.99 0.92 3.43
C LEU A 291 -6.96 2.06 3.47
N GLY A 292 -6.53 2.42 4.67
CA GLY A 292 -5.39 3.31 4.90
C GLY A 292 -4.10 2.52 5.13
N TRP A 293 -3.18 3.18 5.84
CA TRP A 293 -1.89 2.62 6.23
C TRP A 293 -1.46 3.16 7.59
N SER A 294 -0.50 2.49 8.21
CA SER A 294 0.13 2.93 9.46
C SER A 294 1.61 3.31 9.26
N VAL A 295 2.20 2.92 8.12
CA VAL A 295 3.57 3.27 7.75
C VAL A 295 3.60 3.74 6.30
N ASP A 296 4.09 4.95 6.07
CA ASP A 296 4.35 5.52 4.74
C ASP A 296 5.84 5.84 4.59
N PRO A 297 6.62 5.02 3.91
CA PRO A 297 8.03 5.27 3.65
C PRO A 297 8.26 6.29 2.52
N ARG A 298 7.19 6.81 1.92
CA ARG A 298 7.21 7.80 0.83
C ARG A 298 8.05 7.35 -0.38
N ASP A 299 8.05 6.06 -0.67
CA ASP A 299 8.78 5.44 -1.78
C ASP A 299 8.42 6.06 -3.14
N TRP A 300 7.18 6.53 -3.28
CA TRP A 300 6.69 7.27 -4.44
C TRP A 300 7.49 8.54 -4.74
N SER A 301 8.07 9.18 -3.74
CA SER A 301 8.92 10.38 -3.89
C SER A 301 10.39 10.06 -4.19
N ARG A 302 10.77 8.79 -4.20
CA ARG A 302 12.14 8.28 -4.45
C ARG A 302 13.19 8.88 -3.50
N PRO A 303 13.01 8.76 -2.17
CA PRO A 303 13.88 9.40 -1.18
C PRO A 303 15.20 8.66 -0.95
N GLY A 304 15.48 7.62 -1.72
CA GLY A 304 16.60 6.71 -1.54
C GLY A 304 16.21 5.43 -0.78
N VAL A 305 16.83 4.31 -1.17
CA VAL A 305 16.55 2.98 -0.59
C VAL A 305 16.71 2.96 0.93
N ALA A 306 17.80 3.56 1.43
CA ALA A 306 18.08 3.62 2.87
C ALA A 306 16.98 4.37 3.64
N SER A 307 16.44 5.46 3.09
CA SER A 307 15.35 6.21 3.70
C SER A 307 14.05 5.40 3.76
N ILE A 308 13.71 4.69 2.67
CA ILE A 308 12.54 3.80 2.63
C ILE A 308 12.66 2.72 3.72
N VAL A 309 13.81 2.04 3.77
CA VAL A 309 14.07 0.96 4.73
C VAL A 309 14.03 1.46 6.16
N SER A 310 14.75 2.55 6.48
CA SER A 310 14.82 3.10 7.83
C SER A 310 13.46 3.60 8.32
N THR A 311 12.64 4.18 7.44
CA THR A 311 11.28 4.63 7.79
C THR A 311 10.41 3.43 8.19
N VAL A 312 10.42 2.35 7.40
CA VAL A 312 9.68 1.14 7.76
C VAL A 312 10.17 0.56 9.08
N GLN A 313 11.49 0.45 9.25
CA GLN A 313 12.09 -0.13 10.45
C GLN A 313 11.77 0.67 11.74
N SER A 314 11.73 1.98 11.64
CA SER A 314 11.48 2.86 12.79
C SER A 314 10.00 3.01 13.15
N GLN A 315 9.12 3.01 12.14
CA GLN A 315 7.70 3.32 12.32
C GLN A 315 6.81 2.09 12.47
N LEU A 316 7.22 0.94 11.91
CA LEU A 316 6.39 -0.26 11.96
C LEU A 316 6.14 -0.72 13.39
N ARG A 317 4.86 -0.97 13.68
CA ARG A 317 4.41 -1.59 14.93
C ARG A 317 3.66 -2.89 14.59
N PRO A 318 3.56 -3.84 15.54
CA PRO A 318 2.75 -5.05 15.35
C PRO A 318 1.35 -4.74 14.86
N GLY A 319 0.91 -5.49 13.84
CA GLY A 319 -0.38 -5.28 13.19
C GLY A 319 -0.38 -4.15 12.14
N GLY A 320 0.76 -3.58 11.77
CA GLY A 320 0.83 -2.45 10.87
C GLY A 320 0.57 -2.78 9.40
N VAL A 321 0.10 -1.79 8.65
CA VAL A 321 -0.07 -1.80 7.20
C VAL A 321 0.97 -0.87 6.58
N ILE A 322 1.82 -1.39 5.71
CA ILE A 322 2.86 -0.62 5.01
C ILE A 322 2.33 -0.22 3.63
N LEU A 323 2.38 1.07 3.33
CA LEU A 323 2.15 1.62 2.00
C LEU A 323 3.43 1.55 1.19
N MET A 324 3.35 0.98 0.00
CA MET A 324 4.38 1.03 -1.04
C MET A 324 3.70 1.20 -2.40
N HIS A 325 4.48 1.31 -3.48
CA HIS A 325 3.93 1.50 -4.81
C HIS A 325 4.62 0.56 -5.81
N ASP A 326 3.83 -0.06 -6.72
CA ASP A 326 4.34 -0.87 -7.83
C ASP A 326 4.07 -0.26 -9.20
N GLY A 327 3.31 0.85 -9.22
CA GLY A 327 3.01 1.69 -10.38
C GLY A 327 3.30 3.17 -10.16
N GLY A 328 2.80 4.02 -11.07
CA GLY A 328 2.93 5.48 -10.97
C GLY A 328 4.32 6.04 -11.20
N GLY A 329 5.19 5.35 -11.98
CA GLY A 329 6.52 5.80 -12.36
C GLY A 329 7.64 4.80 -12.04
N ASP A 330 8.88 5.29 -11.93
CA ASP A 330 10.04 4.47 -11.56
C ASP A 330 9.95 4.02 -10.09
N ARG A 331 9.96 2.70 -9.88
CA ARG A 331 9.88 2.03 -8.57
C ARG A 331 11.10 1.17 -8.26
N SER A 332 12.21 1.43 -8.93
CA SER A 332 13.47 0.72 -8.68
C SER A 332 13.91 0.78 -7.22
N GLN A 333 13.73 1.94 -6.55
CA GLN A 333 14.03 2.10 -5.13
C GLN A 333 13.06 1.29 -4.24
N THR A 334 11.78 1.23 -4.60
CA THR A 334 10.78 0.40 -3.91
C THR A 334 11.18 -1.07 -3.96
N VAL A 335 11.52 -1.57 -5.13
CA VAL A 335 11.98 -2.95 -5.34
C VAL A 335 13.27 -3.24 -4.56
N ALA A 336 14.24 -2.33 -4.62
CA ALA A 336 15.49 -2.47 -3.89
C ALA A 336 15.29 -2.45 -2.35
N ALA A 337 14.38 -1.61 -1.87
CA ALA A 337 13.99 -1.57 -0.46
C ALA A 337 13.28 -2.86 -0.05
N LEU A 338 12.38 -3.38 -0.87
CA LEU A 338 11.66 -4.63 -0.61
C LEU A 338 12.60 -5.84 -0.48
N LYS A 339 13.70 -5.89 -1.28
CA LYS A 339 14.77 -6.90 -1.16
C LYS A 339 15.42 -6.91 0.22
N GLN A 340 15.48 -5.77 0.92
CA GLN A 340 16.04 -5.63 2.27
C GLN A 340 14.96 -5.83 3.34
N LEU A 341 13.75 -5.31 3.12
CA LEU A 341 12.67 -5.35 4.08
C LEU A 341 12.10 -6.75 4.31
N LEU A 342 11.95 -7.56 3.26
CA LEU A 342 11.37 -8.90 3.40
C LEU A 342 12.19 -9.79 4.36
N PRO A 343 13.50 -9.99 4.18
CA PRO A 343 14.29 -10.78 5.12
C PRO A 343 14.35 -10.14 6.51
N TRP A 344 14.40 -8.81 6.60
CA TRP A 344 14.39 -8.12 7.89
C TRP A 344 13.09 -8.35 8.65
N LEU A 345 11.92 -8.22 8.01
CA LEU A 345 10.62 -8.48 8.64
C LEU A 345 10.54 -9.89 9.21
N ILE A 346 11.02 -10.89 8.44
CA ILE A 346 11.08 -12.28 8.88
C ILE A 346 12.00 -12.44 10.09
N ALA A 347 13.20 -11.86 10.03
CA ALA A 347 14.17 -11.90 11.13
C ALA A 347 13.65 -11.21 12.39
N GLN A 348 12.80 -10.18 12.25
CA GLN A 348 12.11 -9.53 13.36
C GLN A 348 10.91 -10.36 13.88
N GLY A 349 10.61 -11.52 13.31
CA GLY A 349 9.52 -12.40 13.72
C GLY A 349 8.12 -11.89 13.30
N TYR A 350 8.04 -10.99 12.31
CA TYR A 350 6.76 -10.64 11.73
C TYR A 350 6.20 -11.76 10.87
N ARG A 351 4.91 -12.03 11.01
CA ARG A 351 4.14 -12.86 10.08
C ARG A 351 3.42 -11.94 9.11
N PHE A 352 3.43 -12.31 7.83
CA PHE A 352 2.70 -11.55 6.83
C PHE A 352 1.20 -11.90 6.88
N ASP A 353 0.38 -10.88 6.82
CA ASP A 353 -1.08 -10.95 6.91
C ASP A 353 -1.70 -9.97 5.91
N LEU A 354 -3.01 -9.99 5.82
CA LEU A 354 -3.78 -9.08 4.99
C LEU A 354 -4.38 -7.96 5.85
N PRO A 355 -4.75 -6.81 5.26
CA PRO A 355 -5.50 -5.78 5.98
C PRO A 355 -6.83 -6.34 6.51
N ALA A 356 -7.28 -5.82 7.66
CA ALA A 356 -8.60 -6.18 8.20
C ALA A 356 -9.74 -5.75 7.26
N ARG A 357 -10.86 -6.50 7.33
CA ARG A 357 -12.09 -6.24 6.54
C ARG A 357 -13.21 -5.74 7.41
#